data_012f92a35f9e12553a6893efbc45c8d5
#
_entry.id   012f92a35f9e12553a6893efbc45c8d5
#
_cell.length_a   1.000
_cell.length_b   1.000
_cell.length_c   1.000
_cell.angle_alpha   90.00
_cell.angle_beta   90.00
_cell.angle_gamma   90.00
#
_symmetry.space_group_name_H-M   'P 1'
#
loop_
_entity.id
_entity.type
_entity.pdbx_description
1 polymer ?
#
loop_
_entity_poly.entity_id
_entity_poly.type
_entity_poly.pdbx_seq_one_letter_code
_entity_poly.pdbx_strand_id
1 'polypeptide(L)'
;MEGMRRGALCAGIGALVGMAAAGALWGPVFLGRAPAGEALADALGQEGATAVLFVLFALLGGTVGAAALPFADDGPTLMVCSVLHFGATALEVLLILRLCFQVREPGYLLGWLGILALLYLLIWLGRYVGWCLEVAAIRERLGLPRGPSPLKWRETLPYLPLALLLCLIVPFVLRLCDATDVPVLSGLLYPYLLLPAGGIFSGLSLGRRRGICPLYPVLCGLCTLGFIPLARLVSNMDDWPLLPIAVGSTLIGNCLGAAWRKASGLWVKKSRP
;
A
#
# COMPACT_ATOMS: atom_id res chain seq x y z
N MET A 1 -23.91 -17.71 -13.57
CA MET A 1 -24.83 -17.45 -12.45
C MET A 1 -24.22 -17.84 -11.09
N GLU A 2 -23.46 -18.93 -10.98
CA GLU A 2 -22.87 -19.38 -9.71
C GLU A 2 -21.76 -18.46 -9.17
N GLY A 3 -20.91 -17.91 -10.02
CA GLY A 3 -19.89 -16.94 -9.63
C GLY A 3 -20.46 -15.64 -9.06
N MET A 4 -21.54 -15.15 -9.65
CA MET A 4 -22.22 -13.94 -9.20
C MET A 4 -22.90 -14.13 -7.84
N ARG A 5 -23.46 -15.32 -7.57
CA ARG A 5 -24.03 -15.69 -6.26
C ARG A 5 -22.94 -15.77 -5.18
N ARG A 6 -21.79 -16.36 -5.49
CA ARG A 6 -20.64 -16.41 -4.56
C ARG A 6 -20.11 -14.99 -4.27
N GLY A 7 -20.06 -14.11 -5.29
CA GLY A 7 -19.68 -12.72 -5.10
C GLY A 7 -20.58 -11.96 -4.16
N ALA A 8 -21.88 -12.07 -4.36
CA ALA A 8 -22.88 -11.45 -3.50
C ALA A 8 -22.82 -11.97 -2.06
N LEU A 9 -22.57 -13.29 -1.88
CA LEU A 9 -22.40 -13.88 -0.55
C LEU A 9 -21.15 -13.35 0.16
N CYS A 10 -19.98 -13.32 -0.52
CA CYS A 10 -18.75 -12.79 0.07
C CYS A 10 -18.86 -11.30 0.42
N ALA A 11 -19.47 -10.50 -0.45
CA ALA A 11 -19.72 -9.09 -0.17
C ALA A 11 -20.71 -8.91 0.99
N GLY A 12 -21.77 -9.72 1.06
CA GLY A 12 -22.74 -9.70 2.16
C GLY A 12 -22.11 -10.07 3.51
N ILE A 13 -21.31 -11.12 3.55
CA ILE A 13 -20.56 -11.51 4.76
C ILE A 13 -19.59 -10.39 5.14
N GLY A 14 -18.84 -9.83 4.18
CA GLY A 14 -17.94 -8.71 4.41
C GLY A 14 -18.67 -7.50 5.00
N ALA A 15 -19.85 -7.15 4.47
CA ALA A 15 -20.66 -6.05 4.99
C ALA A 15 -21.12 -6.30 6.44
N LEU A 16 -21.53 -7.53 6.77
CA LEU A 16 -21.89 -7.91 8.14
C LEU A 16 -20.69 -7.81 9.10
N VAL A 17 -19.50 -8.24 8.66
CA VAL A 17 -18.26 -8.11 9.44
C VAL A 17 -17.89 -6.64 9.62
N GLY A 18 -18.05 -5.80 8.58
CA GLY A 18 -17.84 -4.35 8.67
C GLY A 18 -18.77 -3.69 9.68
N MET A 19 -20.07 -4.01 9.66
CA MET A 19 -21.04 -3.52 10.66
C MET A 19 -20.70 -3.99 12.07
N ALA A 20 -20.31 -5.25 12.24
CA ALA A 20 -19.87 -5.78 13.53
C ALA A 20 -18.60 -5.06 14.04
N ALA A 21 -17.65 -4.75 13.17
CA ALA A 21 -16.46 -3.98 13.49
C ALA A 21 -16.83 -2.54 13.91
N ALA A 22 -17.76 -1.89 13.21
CA ALA A 22 -18.30 -0.59 13.63
C ALA A 22 -18.90 -0.68 15.04
N GLY A 23 -19.75 -1.67 15.32
CA GLY A 23 -20.34 -1.87 16.64
C GLY A 23 -19.31 -2.16 17.74
N ALA A 24 -18.28 -2.96 17.45
CA ALA A 24 -17.22 -3.29 18.40
C ALA A 24 -16.31 -2.09 18.71
N LEU A 25 -15.99 -1.29 17.71
CA LEU A 25 -15.17 -0.08 17.88
C LEU A 25 -15.90 1.01 18.64
N TRP A 26 -17.22 1.13 18.44
CA TRP A 26 -18.02 2.21 19.02
C TRP A 26 -18.99 1.77 20.12
N GLY A 27 -19.20 0.47 20.32
CA GLY A 27 -20.08 -0.03 21.38
C GLY A 27 -19.77 0.52 22.78
N PRO A 28 -18.50 0.56 23.23
CA PRO A 28 -18.12 1.16 24.50
C PRO A 28 -18.25 2.69 24.54
N VAL A 29 -18.16 3.36 23.39
CA VAL A 29 -18.23 4.83 23.25
C VAL A 29 -19.68 5.31 23.22
N PHE A 30 -20.64 4.44 22.83
CA PHE A 30 -22.07 4.71 22.88
C PHE A 30 -22.59 5.06 24.27
N LEU A 31 -21.88 4.68 25.31
CA LEU A 31 -22.26 4.96 26.71
C LEU A 31 -21.93 6.38 27.18
N GLY A 32 -21.30 7.23 26.34
CA GLY A 32 -20.95 8.57 26.80
C GLY A 32 -20.57 9.67 25.82
N ARG A 33 -20.37 9.41 24.52
CA ARG A 33 -20.01 10.45 23.52
C ARG A 33 -20.51 10.08 22.11
N ALA A 34 -20.78 11.12 21.29
CA ALA A 34 -21.16 10.95 19.89
C ALA A 34 -20.09 10.16 19.09
N PRO A 35 -20.44 9.01 18.51
CA PRO A 35 -19.47 8.13 17.83
C PRO A 35 -19.05 8.66 16.46
N ALA A 36 -19.85 9.53 15.87
CA ALA A 36 -19.52 10.19 14.60
C ALA A 36 -19.04 11.60 14.89
N GLY A 37 -18.16 12.13 14.05
CA GLY A 37 -17.59 13.44 14.23
C GLY A 37 -18.65 14.51 14.52
N GLU A 38 -18.36 15.45 15.38
CA GLU A 38 -19.28 16.50 15.83
C GLU A 38 -20.01 17.17 14.65
N ALA A 39 -19.28 17.49 13.55
CA ALA A 39 -19.87 18.11 12.37
C ALA A 39 -20.94 17.23 11.67
N LEU A 40 -20.81 15.92 11.71
CA LEU A 40 -21.79 15.01 11.13
C LEU A 40 -23.01 14.85 12.06
N ALA A 41 -22.77 14.83 13.37
CA ALA A 41 -23.82 14.79 14.39
C ALA A 41 -24.62 16.09 14.41
N ASP A 42 -23.99 17.23 14.22
CA ASP A 42 -24.64 18.55 14.13
C ASP A 42 -25.54 18.66 12.87
N ALA A 43 -25.09 18.04 11.73
CA ALA A 43 -25.83 18.11 10.47
C ALA A 43 -27.02 17.13 10.40
N LEU A 44 -26.87 15.91 10.94
CA LEU A 44 -27.82 14.79 10.75
C LEU A 44 -28.46 14.31 12.05
N GLY A 45 -28.09 14.88 13.19
CA GLY A 45 -28.40 14.34 14.50
C GLY A 45 -27.56 13.08 14.81
N GLN A 46 -27.57 12.68 16.09
CA GLN A 46 -26.74 11.57 16.55
C GLN A 46 -27.11 10.21 15.92
N GLU A 47 -28.40 9.99 15.72
CA GLU A 47 -28.90 8.76 15.08
C GLU A 47 -28.52 8.70 13.61
N GLY A 48 -28.65 9.82 12.88
CA GLY A 48 -28.27 9.90 11.46
C GLY A 48 -26.78 9.74 11.26
N ALA A 49 -25.96 10.36 12.08
CA ALA A 49 -24.52 10.22 12.03
C ALA A 49 -24.05 8.79 12.32
N THR A 50 -24.69 8.12 13.28
CA THR A 50 -24.46 6.70 13.57
C THR A 50 -24.84 5.81 12.39
N ALA A 51 -25.98 6.05 11.76
CA ALA A 51 -26.41 5.31 10.59
C ALA A 51 -25.41 5.42 9.42
N VAL A 52 -24.92 6.64 9.16
CA VAL A 52 -23.88 6.87 8.13
C VAL A 52 -22.61 6.09 8.44
N LEU A 53 -22.17 6.06 9.69
CA LEU A 53 -21.00 5.27 10.10
C LEU A 53 -21.19 3.79 9.78
N PHE A 54 -22.30 3.19 10.21
CA PHE A 54 -22.58 1.77 9.93
C PHE A 54 -22.66 1.48 8.44
N VAL A 55 -23.25 2.37 7.64
CA VAL A 55 -23.31 2.23 6.18
C VAL A 55 -21.90 2.26 5.57
N LEU A 56 -21.05 3.20 5.99
CA LEU A 56 -19.66 3.30 5.48
C LEU A 56 -18.84 2.05 5.83
N PHE A 57 -18.97 1.53 7.04
CA PHE A 57 -18.30 0.30 7.43
C PHE A 57 -18.87 -0.94 6.74
N ALA A 58 -20.17 -0.97 6.47
CA ALA A 58 -20.79 -2.04 5.70
C ALA A 58 -20.30 -2.01 4.24
N LEU A 59 -20.18 -0.82 3.62
CA LEU A 59 -19.63 -0.66 2.29
C LEU A 59 -18.17 -1.12 2.25
N LEU A 60 -17.34 -0.65 3.15
CA LEU A 60 -15.92 -1.05 3.25
C LEU A 60 -15.79 -2.56 3.45
N GLY A 61 -16.59 -3.14 4.33
CA GLY A 61 -16.59 -4.59 4.54
C GLY A 61 -17.06 -5.35 3.29
N GLY A 62 -18.07 -4.82 2.58
CA GLY A 62 -18.59 -5.38 1.33
C GLY A 62 -17.55 -5.36 0.20
N THR A 63 -16.84 -4.24 0.02
CA THR A 63 -15.76 -4.13 -0.97
C THR A 63 -14.60 -5.06 -0.64
N VAL A 64 -14.16 -5.14 0.60
CA VAL A 64 -13.12 -6.08 1.05
C VAL A 64 -13.59 -7.53 0.86
N GLY A 65 -14.86 -7.84 1.18
CA GLY A 65 -15.44 -9.17 0.96
C GLY A 65 -15.48 -9.57 -0.53
N ALA A 66 -15.77 -8.64 -1.41
CA ALA A 66 -15.76 -8.87 -2.86
C ALA A 66 -14.36 -9.22 -3.39
N ALA A 67 -13.30 -8.69 -2.76
CA ALA A 67 -11.91 -8.98 -3.13
C ALA A 67 -11.47 -10.43 -2.85
N ALA A 68 -12.23 -11.19 -2.05
CA ALA A 68 -11.95 -12.61 -1.79
C ALA A 68 -12.14 -13.49 -3.04
N LEU A 69 -12.82 -12.98 -4.06
CA LEU A 69 -13.01 -13.67 -5.33
C LEU A 69 -11.96 -13.27 -6.37
N PRO A 70 -11.58 -14.18 -7.28
CA PRO A 70 -10.77 -13.81 -8.42
C PRO A 70 -11.56 -12.86 -9.32
N PHE A 71 -11.05 -11.64 -9.54
CA PHE A 71 -11.70 -10.63 -10.38
C PHE A 71 -11.76 -11.01 -11.86
N ALA A 72 -10.76 -11.72 -12.36
CA ALA A 72 -10.65 -12.17 -13.75
C ALA A 72 -9.54 -13.22 -13.91
N ASP A 73 -9.61 -14.00 -14.98
CA ASP A 73 -8.60 -15.00 -15.34
C ASP A 73 -7.50 -14.41 -16.25
N ASP A 74 -7.80 -13.29 -16.93
CA ASP A 74 -6.85 -12.58 -17.80
C ASP A 74 -6.11 -11.44 -17.06
N GLY A 75 -4.81 -11.33 -17.33
CA GLY A 75 -3.92 -10.39 -16.63
C GLY A 75 -4.30 -8.91 -16.75
N PRO A 76 -4.66 -8.40 -17.96
CA PRO A 76 -5.05 -6.99 -18.12
C PRO A 76 -6.31 -6.62 -17.36
N THR A 77 -7.38 -7.43 -17.47
CA THR A 77 -8.65 -7.21 -16.77
C THR A 77 -8.47 -7.29 -15.27
N LEU A 78 -7.68 -8.26 -14.78
CA LEU A 78 -7.33 -8.37 -13.37
C LEU A 78 -6.64 -7.10 -12.85
N MET A 79 -5.73 -6.52 -13.63
CA MET A 79 -5.03 -5.30 -13.24
C MET A 79 -6.00 -4.11 -13.13
N VAL A 80 -6.87 -3.92 -14.13
CA VAL A 80 -7.86 -2.85 -14.12
C VAL A 80 -8.83 -2.99 -12.95
N CYS A 81 -9.38 -4.19 -12.74
CA CYS A 81 -10.28 -4.46 -11.61
C CYS A 81 -9.61 -4.21 -10.25
N SER A 82 -8.33 -4.59 -10.11
CA SER A 82 -7.59 -4.34 -8.86
C SER A 82 -7.34 -2.86 -8.60
N VAL A 83 -7.05 -2.07 -9.64
CA VAL A 83 -6.88 -0.61 -9.52
C VAL A 83 -8.21 0.06 -9.16
N LEU A 84 -9.30 -0.31 -9.82
CA LEU A 84 -10.63 0.21 -9.50
C LEU A 84 -11.05 -0.14 -8.07
N HIS A 85 -10.81 -1.39 -7.66
CA HIS A 85 -11.10 -1.84 -6.29
C HIS A 85 -10.26 -1.09 -5.26
N PHE A 86 -8.96 -0.89 -5.53
CA PHE A 86 -8.09 -0.06 -4.69
C PHE A 86 -8.63 1.37 -4.56
N GLY A 87 -9.04 1.98 -5.68
CA GLY A 87 -9.62 3.33 -5.70
C GLY A 87 -10.90 3.43 -4.87
N ALA A 88 -11.81 2.45 -5.00
CA ALA A 88 -13.03 2.38 -4.21
C ALA A 88 -12.73 2.24 -2.71
N THR A 89 -11.88 1.28 -2.34
CA THR A 89 -11.48 1.06 -0.93
C THR A 89 -10.78 2.29 -0.35
N ALA A 90 -9.90 2.94 -1.13
CA ALA A 90 -9.21 4.16 -0.72
C ALA A 90 -10.19 5.30 -0.45
N LEU A 91 -11.19 5.48 -1.33
CA LEU A 91 -12.22 6.47 -1.16
C LEU A 91 -13.06 6.22 0.11
N GLU A 92 -13.48 4.96 0.33
CA GLU A 92 -14.24 4.58 1.53
C GLU A 92 -13.44 4.83 2.81
N VAL A 93 -12.16 4.44 2.84
CA VAL A 93 -11.27 4.70 3.99
C VAL A 93 -11.12 6.20 4.23
N LEU A 94 -10.90 7.01 3.18
CA LEU A 94 -10.81 8.45 3.31
C LEU A 94 -12.10 9.09 3.82
N LEU A 95 -13.26 8.61 3.36
CA LEU A 95 -14.57 9.09 3.84
C LEU A 95 -14.76 8.76 5.32
N ILE A 96 -14.43 7.54 5.74
CA ILE A 96 -14.50 7.14 7.15
C ILE A 96 -13.57 8.03 8.00
N LEU A 97 -12.32 8.21 7.58
CA LEU A 97 -11.36 9.05 8.31
C LEU A 97 -11.82 10.50 8.41
N ARG A 98 -12.36 11.07 7.33
CA ARG A 98 -12.83 12.46 7.30
C ARG A 98 -14.11 12.67 8.07
N LEU A 99 -15.11 11.83 7.88
CA LEU A 99 -16.45 12.01 8.41
C LEU A 99 -16.59 11.49 9.84
N CYS A 100 -16.01 10.31 10.12
CA CYS A 100 -16.18 9.66 11.40
C CYS A 100 -15.06 10.00 12.40
N PHE A 101 -13.82 10.06 11.93
CA PHE A 101 -12.67 10.37 12.80
C PHE A 101 -12.22 11.82 12.75
N GLN A 102 -12.83 12.65 11.89
CA GLN A 102 -12.49 14.07 11.70
C GLN A 102 -10.99 14.32 11.42
N VAL A 103 -10.31 13.36 10.81
CA VAL A 103 -8.91 13.49 10.44
C VAL A 103 -8.80 14.50 9.32
N ARG A 104 -8.28 15.69 9.61
CA ARG A 104 -8.11 16.77 8.63
C ARG A 104 -6.68 16.91 8.14
N GLU A 105 -5.73 16.44 8.91
CA GLU A 105 -4.31 16.51 8.61
C GLU A 105 -3.94 15.66 7.38
N PRO A 106 -3.41 16.28 6.31
CA PRO A 106 -3.06 15.56 5.07
C PRO A 106 -2.06 14.43 5.30
N GLY A 107 -1.13 14.62 6.25
CA GLY A 107 -0.12 13.63 6.60
C GLY A 107 -0.70 12.31 7.08
N TYR A 108 -1.70 12.35 7.97
CA TYR A 108 -2.39 11.14 8.43
C TYR A 108 -3.16 10.46 7.31
N LEU A 109 -3.86 11.23 6.46
CA LEU A 109 -4.59 10.67 5.31
C LEU A 109 -3.65 9.97 4.32
N LEU A 110 -2.51 10.59 4.02
CA LEU A 110 -1.47 10.00 3.17
C LEU A 110 -0.85 8.76 3.82
N GLY A 111 -0.64 8.76 5.14
CA GLY A 111 -0.16 7.60 5.88
C GLY A 111 -1.09 6.40 5.73
N TRP A 112 -2.40 6.59 5.93
CA TRP A 112 -3.40 5.53 5.76
C TRP A 112 -3.48 5.02 4.32
N LEU A 113 -3.42 5.92 3.33
CA LEU A 113 -3.34 5.52 1.92
C LEU A 113 -2.08 4.71 1.62
N GLY A 114 -0.95 5.06 2.24
CA GLY A 114 0.31 4.32 2.10
C GLY A 114 0.23 2.92 2.70
N ILE A 115 -0.40 2.77 3.87
CA ILE A 115 -0.65 1.45 4.47
C ILE A 115 -1.54 0.62 3.54
N LEU A 116 -2.62 1.20 3.01
CA LEU A 116 -3.52 0.52 2.10
C LEU A 116 -2.79 0.10 0.82
N ALA A 117 -1.97 0.99 0.23
CA ALA A 117 -1.16 0.69 -0.94
C ALA A 117 -0.15 -0.44 -0.67
N LEU A 118 0.49 -0.44 0.50
CA LEU A 118 1.39 -1.50 0.92
C LEU A 118 0.67 -2.85 1.05
N LEU A 119 -0.53 -2.87 1.65
CA LEU A 119 -1.35 -4.08 1.75
C LEU A 119 -1.71 -4.63 0.36
N TYR A 120 -2.14 -3.77 -0.57
CA TYR A 120 -2.41 -4.18 -1.95
C TYR A 120 -1.16 -4.72 -2.66
N LEU A 121 -0.02 -4.08 -2.46
CA LEU A 121 1.25 -4.55 -3.00
C LEU A 121 1.64 -5.92 -2.44
N LEU A 122 1.41 -6.16 -1.15
CA LEU A 122 1.63 -7.47 -0.52
C LEU A 122 0.69 -8.55 -1.08
N ILE A 123 -0.58 -8.23 -1.28
CA ILE A 123 -1.57 -9.14 -1.89
C ILE A 123 -1.13 -9.50 -3.32
N TRP A 124 -0.74 -8.50 -4.13
CA TRP A 124 -0.23 -8.72 -5.47
C TRP A 124 1.04 -9.56 -5.50
N LEU A 125 1.95 -9.30 -4.58
CA LEU A 125 3.16 -10.09 -4.41
C LEU A 125 2.83 -11.55 -4.07
N GLY A 126 1.88 -11.78 -3.15
CA GLY A 126 1.42 -13.11 -2.79
C GLY A 126 0.81 -13.86 -3.98
N ARG A 127 -0.04 -13.20 -4.78
CA ARG A 127 -0.62 -13.78 -6.00
C ARG A 127 0.44 -14.08 -7.05
N TYR A 128 1.39 -13.17 -7.26
CA TYR A 128 2.53 -13.39 -8.18
C TYR A 128 3.36 -14.60 -7.77
N VAL A 129 3.65 -14.74 -6.47
CA VAL A 129 4.35 -15.92 -5.93
C VAL A 129 3.53 -17.19 -6.18
N GLY A 130 2.23 -17.18 -5.90
CA GLY A 130 1.33 -18.29 -6.16
C GLY A 130 1.39 -18.77 -7.61
N TRP A 131 1.23 -17.86 -8.58
CA TRP A 131 1.34 -18.19 -10.01
C TRP A 131 2.70 -18.77 -10.39
N CYS A 132 3.77 -18.21 -9.85
CA CYS A 132 5.11 -18.74 -10.14
C CYS A 132 5.31 -20.14 -9.58
N LEU A 133 4.74 -20.45 -8.42
CA LEU A 133 4.76 -21.80 -7.83
C LEU A 133 3.94 -22.79 -8.65
N GLU A 134 2.76 -22.39 -9.14
CA GLU A 134 1.92 -23.20 -10.03
C GLU A 134 2.66 -23.52 -11.34
N VAL A 135 3.26 -22.51 -11.97
CA VAL A 135 4.07 -22.70 -13.20
C VAL A 135 5.27 -23.60 -12.92
N ALA A 136 5.94 -23.45 -11.76
CA ALA A 136 7.03 -24.31 -11.38
C ALA A 136 6.59 -25.77 -11.19
N ALA A 137 5.44 -26.02 -10.57
CA ALA A 137 4.87 -27.35 -10.39
C ALA A 137 4.48 -28.00 -11.75
N ILE A 138 3.93 -27.24 -12.68
CA ILE A 138 3.61 -27.70 -14.04
C ILE A 138 4.91 -28.08 -14.78
N ARG A 139 5.94 -27.23 -14.71
CA ARG A 139 7.25 -27.52 -15.33
C ARG A 139 7.90 -28.77 -14.78
N GLU A 140 7.83 -28.99 -13.46
CA GLU A 140 8.36 -30.19 -12.81
C GLU A 140 7.64 -31.45 -13.29
N ARG A 141 6.31 -31.43 -13.43
CA ARG A 141 5.52 -32.55 -14.00
C ARG A 141 5.87 -32.85 -15.45
N LEU A 142 6.28 -31.82 -16.21
CA LEU A 142 6.70 -31.95 -17.61
C LEU A 142 8.19 -32.27 -17.76
N GLY A 143 8.95 -32.48 -16.69
CA GLY A 143 10.40 -32.74 -16.73
C GLY A 143 11.23 -31.55 -17.20
N LEU A 144 10.70 -30.33 -17.21
CA LEU A 144 11.38 -29.13 -17.68
C LEU A 144 12.24 -28.50 -16.55
N PRO A 145 13.35 -27.80 -16.90
CA PRO A 145 14.18 -27.13 -15.90
C PRO A 145 13.39 -26.08 -15.09
N ARG A 146 13.70 -25.99 -13.80
CA ARG A 146 13.08 -25.01 -12.88
C ARG A 146 13.26 -23.59 -13.40
N GLY A 147 12.18 -22.82 -13.44
CA GLY A 147 12.20 -21.42 -13.85
C GLY A 147 12.89 -20.48 -12.83
N PRO A 148 13.02 -19.18 -13.15
CA PRO A 148 13.59 -18.20 -12.23
C PRO A 148 12.77 -18.12 -10.94
N SER A 149 13.44 -17.76 -9.80
CA SER A 149 12.77 -17.66 -8.51
C SER A 149 11.63 -16.63 -8.55
N PRO A 150 10.45 -16.94 -7.99
CA PRO A 150 9.25 -16.08 -8.08
C PRO A 150 9.44 -14.69 -7.47
N LEU A 151 10.17 -14.61 -6.39
CA LEU A 151 10.38 -13.37 -5.63
C LEU A 151 11.57 -12.54 -6.10
N LYS A 152 12.36 -13.04 -7.07
CA LYS A 152 13.63 -12.40 -7.45
C LYS A 152 14.47 -11.95 -6.24
N TRP A 153 14.41 -12.75 -5.17
CA TRP A 153 15.06 -12.45 -3.90
C TRP A 153 16.55 -12.19 -4.07
N ARG A 154 17.25 -13.04 -4.81
CA ARG A 154 18.69 -12.90 -5.09
C ARG A 154 19.03 -11.60 -5.83
N GLU A 155 18.09 -11.06 -6.57
CA GLU A 155 18.25 -9.85 -7.37
C GLU A 155 17.93 -8.60 -6.54
N THR A 156 17.05 -8.71 -5.54
CA THR A 156 16.66 -7.63 -4.64
C THR A 156 17.60 -7.52 -3.43
N LEU A 157 18.19 -8.65 -2.99
CA LEU A 157 19.06 -8.69 -1.81
C LEU A 157 20.22 -7.67 -1.83
N PRO A 158 20.92 -7.43 -2.95
CA PRO A 158 21.98 -6.41 -3.01
C PRO A 158 21.49 -4.97 -2.77
N TYR A 159 20.17 -4.72 -2.89
CA TYR A 159 19.55 -3.42 -2.65
C TYR A 159 19.00 -3.27 -1.23
N LEU A 160 19.01 -4.34 -0.43
CA LEU A 160 18.60 -4.30 0.98
C LEU A 160 19.40 -3.30 1.82
N PRO A 161 20.75 -3.23 1.73
CA PRO A 161 21.51 -2.22 2.46
C PRO A 161 21.13 -0.78 2.07
N LEU A 162 20.78 -0.57 0.79
CA LEU A 162 20.33 0.74 0.31
C LEU A 162 18.94 1.09 0.84
N ALA A 163 18.02 0.12 0.92
CA ALA A 163 16.71 0.32 1.53
C ALA A 163 16.82 0.64 3.02
N LEU A 164 17.68 -0.08 3.76
CA LEU A 164 17.96 0.20 5.17
C LEU A 164 18.61 1.58 5.35
N LEU A 165 19.59 1.91 4.51
CA LEU A 165 20.23 3.21 4.56
C LEU A 165 19.22 4.33 4.31
N LEU A 166 18.45 4.24 3.23
CA LEU A 166 17.51 5.29 2.81
C LEU A 166 16.34 5.43 3.77
N CYS A 167 15.71 4.34 4.19
CA CYS A 167 14.43 4.37 4.91
C CYS A 167 14.56 4.24 6.44
N LEU A 168 15.75 3.91 6.96
CA LEU A 168 15.96 3.75 8.40
C LEU A 168 17.10 4.63 8.91
N ILE A 169 18.31 4.49 8.33
CA ILE A 169 19.53 5.11 8.86
C ILE A 169 19.53 6.62 8.58
N VAL A 170 19.32 7.02 7.32
CA VAL A 170 19.37 8.45 6.94
C VAL A 170 18.32 9.27 7.72
N PRO A 171 17.03 8.90 7.76
CA PRO A 171 16.07 9.68 8.52
C PRO A 171 16.39 9.73 10.02
N PHE A 172 16.92 8.65 10.58
CA PHE A 172 17.30 8.61 11.99
C PHE A 172 18.48 9.55 12.29
N VAL A 173 19.52 9.51 11.46
CA VAL A 173 20.68 10.42 11.60
C VAL A 173 20.26 11.88 11.43
N LEU A 174 19.45 12.19 10.40
CA LEU A 174 18.97 13.55 10.18
C LEU A 174 18.12 14.04 11.36
N ARG A 175 17.34 13.15 11.97
CA ARG A 175 16.55 13.45 13.16
C ARG A 175 17.43 13.79 14.37
N LEU A 176 18.55 13.10 14.55
CA LEU A 176 19.52 13.39 15.62
C LEU A 176 20.30 14.67 15.38
N CYS A 177 20.49 15.06 14.11
CA CYS A 177 21.21 16.28 13.73
C CYS A 177 20.32 17.52 13.66
N ASP A 178 19.02 17.36 13.71
CA ASP A 178 18.05 18.45 13.57
C ASP A 178 17.90 19.25 14.86
N ALA A 179 17.60 20.53 14.71
CA ALA A 179 17.25 21.37 15.86
C ALA A 179 15.88 20.95 16.42
N THR A 180 15.75 21.00 17.74
CA THR A 180 14.51 20.62 18.43
C THR A 180 13.33 21.50 18.09
N ASP A 181 13.59 22.79 17.80
CA ASP A 181 12.52 23.78 17.56
C ASP A 181 12.04 23.84 16.13
N VAL A 182 12.95 23.63 15.14
CA VAL A 182 12.62 23.67 13.71
C VAL A 182 13.33 22.52 12.99
N PRO A 183 12.70 21.36 12.83
CA PRO A 183 13.29 20.20 12.19
C PRO A 183 13.28 20.36 10.65
N VAL A 184 14.24 21.08 10.09
CA VAL A 184 14.32 21.33 8.64
C VAL A 184 14.83 20.11 7.87
N LEU A 185 15.84 19.41 8.43
CA LEU A 185 16.46 18.27 7.74
C LEU A 185 15.53 17.06 7.68
N SER A 186 14.97 16.67 8.83
CA SER A 186 14.13 15.48 8.94
C SER A 186 12.66 15.75 8.56
N GLY A 187 12.16 16.98 8.74
CA GLY A 187 10.77 17.34 8.49
C GLY A 187 10.50 17.90 7.08
N LEU A 188 11.51 18.52 6.44
CA LEU A 188 11.33 19.10 5.11
C LEU A 188 12.24 18.46 4.07
N LEU A 189 13.55 18.49 4.27
CA LEU A 189 14.54 18.05 3.28
C LEU A 189 14.42 16.55 2.99
N TYR A 190 14.30 15.74 4.03
CA TYR A 190 14.26 14.29 3.88
C TYR A 190 12.97 13.80 3.19
N PRO A 191 11.74 14.12 3.67
CA PRO A 191 10.51 13.57 3.10
C PRO A 191 10.23 14.07 1.68
N TYR A 192 10.58 15.32 1.36
CA TYR A 192 10.21 15.94 0.09
C TYR A 192 11.31 15.90 -0.98
N LEU A 193 12.56 15.70 -0.60
CA LEU A 193 13.69 15.67 -1.54
C LEU A 193 14.47 14.37 -1.49
N LEU A 194 15.06 14.02 -0.34
CA LEU A 194 15.99 12.89 -0.26
C LEU A 194 15.30 11.54 -0.42
N LEU A 195 14.18 11.33 0.26
CA LEU A 195 13.45 10.06 0.20
C LEU A 195 12.85 9.81 -1.19
N PRO A 196 12.10 10.74 -1.82
CA PRO A 196 11.59 10.51 -3.17
C PRO A 196 12.68 10.41 -4.22
N ALA A 197 13.71 11.24 -4.17
CA ALA A 197 14.83 11.16 -5.12
C ALA A 197 15.57 9.81 -4.96
N GLY A 198 15.99 9.46 -3.74
CA GLY A 198 16.66 8.19 -3.45
C GLY A 198 15.80 6.98 -3.83
N GLY A 199 14.50 7.01 -3.54
CA GLY A 199 13.54 5.97 -3.91
C GLY A 199 13.41 5.80 -5.42
N ILE A 200 13.26 6.90 -6.16
CA ILE A 200 13.16 6.85 -7.63
C ILE A 200 14.47 6.34 -8.25
N PHE A 201 15.63 6.88 -7.84
CA PHE A 201 16.92 6.46 -8.41
C PHE A 201 17.27 5.00 -8.11
N SER A 202 17.04 4.54 -6.89
CA SER A 202 17.28 3.15 -6.49
C SER A 202 16.33 2.18 -7.21
N GLY A 203 15.04 2.51 -7.26
CA GLY A 203 14.04 1.77 -8.01
C GLY A 203 14.35 1.72 -9.51
N LEU A 204 14.73 2.86 -10.12
CA LEU A 204 15.12 2.97 -11.52
C LEU A 204 16.34 2.08 -11.84
N SER A 205 17.36 2.12 -10.98
CA SER A 205 18.56 1.30 -11.12
C SER A 205 18.23 -0.19 -11.11
N LEU A 206 17.41 -0.64 -10.14
CA LEU A 206 16.98 -2.02 -10.05
C LEU A 206 16.12 -2.42 -11.25
N GLY A 207 15.14 -1.59 -11.62
CA GLY A 207 14.23 -1.83 -12.75
C GLY A 207 14.97 -1.95 -14.09
N ARG A 208 15.96 -1.10 -14.34
CA ARG A 208 16.80 -1.16 -15.55
C ARG A 208 17.61 -2.46 -15.63
N ARG A 209 18.17 -2.90 -14.50
CA ARG A 209 19.04 -4.08 -14.45
C ARG A 209 18.26 -5.39 -14.45
N ARG A 210 17.19 -5.49 -13.65
CA ARG A 210 16.51 -6.75 -13.33
C ARG A 210 15.04 -6.80 -13.77
N GLY A 211 14.48 -5.68 -14.27
CA GLY A 211 13.06 -5.53 -14.59
C GLY A 211 12.22 -5.29 -13.35
N ILE A 212 10.92 -5.53 -13.43
CA ILE A 212 10.01 -5.32 -12.30
C ILE A 212 10.38 -6.24 -11.15
N CYS A 213 10.67 -5.64 -9.99
CA CYS A 213 10.99 -6.30 -8.72
C CYS A 213 10.06 -5.75 -7.63
N PRO A 214 8.86 -6.32 -7.43
CA PRO A 214 7.86 -5.79 -6.50
C PRO A 214 8.28 -5.92 -5.03
N LEU A 215 9.24 -6.79 -4.73
CA LEU A 215 9.77 -6.97 -3.38
C LEU A 215 10.51 -5.72 -2.87
N TYR A 216 11.12 -4.92 -3.74
CA TYR A 216 11.91 -3.76 -3.33
C TYR A 216 11.07 -2.64 -2.70
N PRO A 217 9.95 -2.16 -3.31
CA PRO A 217 9.05 -1.22 -2.66
C PRO A 217 8.47 -1.73 -1.34
N VAL A 218 8.16 -3.04 -1.24
CA VAL A 218 7.71 -3.67 0.01
C VAL A 218 8.77 -3.57 1.10
N LEU A 219 10.03 -3.87 0.77
CA LEU A 219 11.15 -3.75 1.72
C LEU A 219 11.34 -2.31 2.19
N CYS A 220 11.28 -1.33 1.30
CA CYS A 220 11.36 0.08 1.67
C CYS A 220 10.20 0.48 2.61
N GLY A 221 8.97 0.04 2.30
CA GLY A 221 7.83 0.26 3.18
C GLY A 221 7.99 -0.38 4.56
N LEU A 222 8.47 -1.61 4.63
CA LEU A 222 8.74 -2.31 5.90
C LEU A 222 9.85 -1.61 6.70
N CYS A 223 10.93 -1.14 6.04
CA CYS A 223 11.97 -0.37 6.70
C CYS A 223 11.42 0.96 7.27
N THR A 224 10.56 1.65 6.53
CA THR A 224 9.90 2.88 6.99
C THR A 224 8.96 2.60 8.15
N LEU A 225 8.17 1.52 8.10
CA LEU A 225 7.33 1.10 9.23
C LEU A 225 8.16 0.79 10.48
N GLY A 226 9.34 0.19 10.32
CA GLY A 226 10.29 -0.03 11.42
C GLY A 226 10.89 1.26 11.96
N PHE A 227 11.08 2.28 11.10
CA PHE A 227 11.60 3.59 11.50
C PHE A 227 10.61 4.36 12.38
N ILE A 228 9.30 4.35 12.08
CA ILE A 228 8.28 5.13 12.78
C ILE A 228 8.32 4.95 14.32
N PRO A 229 8.29 3.72 14.88
CA PRO A 229 8.39 3.54 16.33
C PRO A 229 9.73 3.97 16.90
N LEU A 230 10.84 3.79 16.16
CA LEU A 230 12.17 4.24 16.58
C LEU A 230 12.25 5.78 16.62
N ALA A 231 11.66 6.46 15.64
CA ALA A 231 11.63 7.91 15.59
C ALA A 231 10.87 8.53 16.77
N ARG A 232 9.80 7.87 17.23
CA ARG A 232 9.02 8.30 18.42
C ARG A 232 9.80 8.27 19.73
N LEU A 233 10.88 7.50 19.82
CA LEU A 233 11.76 7.51 21.00
C LEU A 233 12.57 8.79 21.12
N VAL A 234 12.79 9.49 19.98
CA VAL A 234 13.66 10.67 19.90
C VAL A 234 12.85 11.97 19.66
N SER A 235 11.67 11.85 19.05
CA SER A 235 10.90 13.02 18.60
C SER A 235 9.40 12.71 18.55
N ASN A 236 8.57 13.73 18.74
CA ASN A 236 7.11 13.67 18.65
C ASN A 236 6.56 14.01 17.25
N MET A 237 7.40 13.99 16.21
CA MET A 237 6.94 14.29 14.86
C MET A 237 6.07 13.18 14.28
N ASP A 238 5.18 13.57 13.38
CA ASP A 238 4.35 12.64 12.64
C ASP A 238 5.09 12.11 11.40
N ASP A 239 5.52 10.86 11.45
CA ASP A 239 6.31 10.20 10.40
C ASP A 239 5.46 9.32 9.44
N TRP A 240 4.16 9.23 9.62
CA TRP A 240 3.28 8.43 8.76
C TRP A 240 3.33 8.81 7.27
N PRO A 241 3.48 10.09 6.88
CA PRO A 241 3.61 10.46 5.48
C PRO A 241 4.82 9.87 4.77
N LEU A 242 5.86 9.48 5.51
CA LEU A 242 7.06 8.85 4.93
C LEU A 242 6.74 7.51 4.24
N LEU A 243 5.76 6.77 4.76
CA LEU A 243 5.41 5.45 4.23
C LEU A 243 4.91 5.51 2.77
N PRO A 244 3.88 6.29 2.41
CA PRO A 244 3.44 6.39 1.02
C PRO A 244 4.52 6.98 0.11
N ILE A 245 5.36 7.89 0.60
CA ILE A 245 6.45 8.48 -0.18
C ILE A 245 7.52 7.41 -0.48
N ALA A 246 7.93 6.61 0.51
CA ALA A 246 8.92 5.55 0.33
C ALA A 246 8.43 4.47 -0.67
N VAL A 247 7.21 3.96 -0.46
CA VAL A 247 6.61 2.93 -1.33
C VAL A 247 6.36 3.48 -2.72
N GLY A 248 5.76 4.67 -2.83
CA GLY A 248 5.39 5.28 -4.10
C GLY A 248 6.60 5.63 -4.95
N SER A 249 7.62 6.29 -4.38
CA SER A 249 8.82 6.70 -5.10
C SER A 249 9.62 5.50 -5.62
N THR A 250 9.81 4.46 -4.80
CA THR A 250 10.51 3.24 -5.19
C THR A 250 9.74 2.43 -6.24
N LEU A 251 8.42 2.37 -6.14
CA LEU A 251 7.55 1.72 -7.12
C LEU A 251 7.60 2.44 -8.47
N ILE A 252 7.43 3.77 -8.48
CA ILE A 252 7.54 4.59 -9.69
C ILE A 252 8.92 4.40 -10.34
N GLY A 253 10.00 4.50 -9.56
CA GLY A 253 11.36 4.28 -10.06
C GLY A 253 11.52 2.90 -10.67
N ASN A 254 11.03 1.84 -10.02
CA ASN A 254 11.14 0.46 -10.50
C ASN A 254 10.35 0.25 -11.81
N CYS A 255 9.12 0.79 -11.91
CA CYS A 255 8.31 0.73 -13.14
C CYS A 255 8.97 1.48 -14.29
N LEU A 256 9.47 2.70 -14.05
CA LEU A 256 10.19 3.49 -15.05
C LEU A 256 11.47 2.79 -15.53
N GLY A 257 12.23 2.18 -14.61
CA GLY A 257 13.42 1.39 -14.94
C GLY A 257 13.11 0.18 -15.80
N ALA A 258 12.05 -0.55 -15.46
CA ALA A 258 11.60 -1.71 -16.23
C ALA A 258 11.08 -1.31 -17.62
N ALA A 259 10.34 -0.21 -17.72
CA ALA A 259 9.88 0.35 -18.99
C ALA A 259 11.06 0.78 -19.87
N TRP A 260 12.05 1.47 -19.30
CA TRP A 260 13.29 1.86 -19.99
C TRP A 260 14.03 0.64 -20.56
N ARG A 261 14.19 -0.41 -19.74
CA ARG A 261 14.82 -1.67 -20.18
C ARG A 261 14.09 -2.28 -21.37
N LYS A 262 12.75 -2.32 -21.34
CA LYS A 262 11.92 -2.83 -22.42
C LYS A 262 12.08 -2.00 -23.69
N ALA A 263 12.06 -0.68 -23.58
CA ALA A 263 12.24 0.24 -24.70
C ALA A 263 13.64 0.11 -25.32
N SER A 264 14.72 0.09 -24.51
CA SER A 264 16.08 -0.09 -25.02
C SER A 264 16.30 -1.43 -25.68
N GLY A 265 15.69 -2.51 -25.16
CA GLY A 265 15.73 -3.84 -25.80
C GLY A 265 15.03 -3.89 -27.17
N LEU A 266 13.96 -3.12 -27.33
CA LEU A 266 13.27 -2.99 -28.63
C LEU A 266 14.12 -2.22 -29.66
N TRP A 267 14.86 -1.19 -29.22
CA TRP A 267 15.79 -0.45 -30.08
C TRP A 267 16.92 -1.32 -30.62
N VAL A 268 17.56 -2.11 -29.76
CA VAL A 268 18.64 -3.02 -30.14
C VAL A 268 18.13 -4.10 -31.13
N LYS A 269 16.89 -4.58 -30.96
CA LYS A 269 16.30 -5.57 -31.86
C LYS A 269 15.93 -4.99 -33.24
N LYS A 270 15.59 -3.68 -33.30
CA LYS A 270 15.24 -2.98 -34.53
C LYS A 270 16.46 -2.51 -35.34
N SER A 271 17.64 -2.39 -34.71
CA SER A 271 18.90 -1.97 -35.34
C SER A 271 19.78 -3.11 -35.82
N ARG A 272 19.34 -4.36 -35.71
CA ARG A 272 19.99 -5.50 -36.37
C ARG A 272 19.33 -5.72 -37.72
N PRO A 273 20.09 -5.61 -38.86
CA PRO A 273 19.58 -5.85 -40.19
C PRO A 273 19.17 -7.32 -40.39
#